data_8b1e8d00af3bcac0093efeae75a80b57
#
_entry.id   8b1e8d00af3bcac0093efeae75a80b57
#
_cell.length_a   1.000
_cell.length_b   1.000
_cell.length_c   1.000
_cell.angle_alpha   90.00
_cell.angle_beta   90.00
_cell.angle_gamma   90.00
#
_symmetry.space_group_name_H-M   'P 1'
#
loop_
_entity.id
_entity.type
_entity.pdbx_description
1 polymer ?
#
loop_
_entity_poly.entity_id
_entity_poly.type
_entity_poly.pdbx_seq_one_letter_code
_entity_poly.pdbx_strand_id
1 'polypeptide(L)'
;QQIQRTGEALTTAGVLEAATAADYAVNLVQVEHPASNDLREAVYRLSHQAIDGLVVVQAGRAGREQLVLPPSMPVAVSDSTLVDYYPSASADQVGGVRDAVGHLLELGHRTVHHVCGPEDSQSSLIRRATWARTLREAGREVPEPVPGDWEAAAGYEAGLRLAPDPEVTAVFCANDELALGLIRAMHEQGRRVPSDVSVVGFDGLAVGEYSFPPLTTVRQDFKRHGHEMVDLVLEQAASGPLDGSRSIIIPTELLVRGSTAPPTP
;
A
#
# COMPACT_ATOMS: atom_id res chain seq x y z
N GLN A 1 -16.40 -8.78 -12.11
CA GLN A 1 -15.88 -9.07 -10.77
C GLN A 1 -14.56 -8.31 -10.67
N GLN A 2 -14.55 -7.15 -10.05
CA GLN A 2 -13.29 -6.53 -9.65
C GLN A 2 -12.70 -7.42 -8.55
N ILE A 3 -11.52 -7.94 -8.80
CA ILE A 3 -10.74 -8.69 -7.84
C ILE A 3 -10.35 -7.70 -6.75
N GLN A 4 -10.67 -7.99 -5.51
CA GLN A 4 -10.15 -7.24 -4.36
C GLN A 4 -8.62 -7.16 -4.49
N ARG A 5 -8.07 -5.97 -4.40
CA ARG A 5 -6.60 -5.77 -4.41
C ARG A 5 -5.99 -6.61 -3.29
N THR A 6 -4.85 -7.22 -3.53
CA THR A 6 -4.27 -8.21 -2.60
C THR A 6 -4.11 -7.66 -1.18
N GLY A 7 -3.58 -6.43 -1.02
CA GLY A 7 -3.43 -5.80 0.30
C GLY A 7 -4.77 -5.55 1.02
N GLU A 8 -5.81 -5.12 0.28
CA GLU A 8 -7.16 -4.95 0.83
C GLU A 8 -7.75 -6.28 1.32
N ALA A 9 -7.59 -7.34 0.51
CA ALA A 9 -8.05 -8.67 0.87
C ALA A 9 -7.36 -9.22 2.12
N LEU A 10 -6.05 -9.04 2.23
CA LEU A 10 -5.26 -9.46 3.39
C LEU A 10 -5.62 -8.68 4.66
N THR A 11 -5.81 -7.36 4.56
CA THR A 11 -6.28 -6.53 5.69
C THR A 11 -7.70 -6.94 6.10
N THR A 12 -8.60 -7.15 5.14
CA THR A 12 -9.97 -7.62 5.40
C THR A 12 -9.96 -8.98 6.10
N ALA A 13 -9.09 -9.90 5.69
CA ALA A 13 -8.94 -11.18 6.38
C ALA A 13 -8.52 -11.00 7.85
N GLY A 14 -7.62 -10.06 8.14
CA GLY A 14 -7.26 -9.69 9.52
C GLY A 14 -8.45 -9.13 10.31
N VAL A 15 -9.26 -8.26 9.69
CA VAL A 15 -10.50 -7.74 10.30
C VAL A 15 -11.46 -8.88 10.65
N LEU A 16 -11.70 -9.81 9.70
CA LEU A 16 -12.59 -10.94 9.91
C LEU A 16 -12.10 -11.84 11.05
N GLU A 17 -10.81 -12.12 11.11
CA GLU A 17 -10.21 -12.93 12.17
C GLU A 17 -10.39 -12.27 13.55
N ALA A 18 -10.04 -10.99 13.68
CA ALA A 18 -10.14 -10.26 14.94
C ALA A 18 -11.59 -10.12 15.42
N ALA A 19 -12.51 -9.77 14.53
CA ALA A 19 -13.92 -9.64 14.86
C ALA A 19 -14.53 -10.99 15.29
N THR A 20 -14.21 -12.08 14.58
CA THR A 20 -14.67 -13.43 14.94
C THR A 20 -14.13 -13.86 16.32
N ALA A 21 -12.86 -13.55 16.62
CA ALA A 21 -12.26 -13.86 17.91
C ALA A 21 -12.92 -13.09 19.07
N ALA A 22 -13.54 -11.95 18.77
CA ALA A 22 -14.28 -11.12 19.72
C ALA A 22 -15.80 -11.40 19.73
N ASP A 23 -16.25 -12.49 19.09
CA ASP A 23 -17.67 -12.88 18.96
C ASP A 23 -18.55 -11.89 18.15
N TYR A 24 -17.95 -11.14 17.21
CA TYR A 24 -18.70 -10.26 16.31
C TYR A 24 -18.87 -10.86 14.91
N ALA A 25 -20.06 -10.67 14.35
CA ALA A 25 -20.32 -10.96 12.93
C ALA A 25 -19.89 -9.77 12.08
N VAL A 26 -19.32 -10.05 10.91
CA VAL A 26 -18.90 -9.01 9.95
C VAL A 26 -19.81 -9.03 8.72
N ASN A 27 -20.36 -7.84 8.38
CA ASN A 27 -21.05 -7.61 7.13
C ASN A 27 -20.14 -6.79 6.21
N LEU A 28 -19.69 -7.38 5.10
CA LEU A 28 -18.77 -6.75 4.14
C LEU A 28 -19.56 -6.05 3.03
N VAL A 29 -19.28 -4.77 2.83
CA VAL A 29 -19.79 -3.98 1.70
C VAL A 29 -18.63 -3.43 0.90
N GLN A 30 -18.53 -3.84 -0.37
CA GLN A 30 -17.54 -3.31 -1.29
C GLN A 30 -18.05 -2.01 -1.93
N VAL A 31 -17.17 -1.00 -1.97
CA VAL A 31 -17.44 0.31 -2.58
C VAL A 31 -16.45 0.52 -3.72
N GLU A 32 -16.94 0.62 -4.95
CA GLU A 32 -16.07 0.74 -6.13
C GLU A 32 -15.45 2.14 -6.28
N HIS A 33 -16.20 3.18 -5.95
CA HIS A 33 -15.78 4.58 -6.09
C HIS A 33 -15.94 5.35 -4.76
N PRO A 34 -15.03 5.16 -3.78
CA PRO A 34 -15.17 5.74 -2.44
C PRO A 34 -15.27 7.27 -2.41
N ALA A 35 -14.66 7.97 -3.39
CA ALA A 35 -14.72 9.42 -3.51
C ALA A 35 -16.04 9.94 -4.12
N SER A 36 -16.90 9.02 -4.60
CA SER A 36 -18.25 9.33 -5.10
C SER A 36 -19.30 9.21 -3.98
N ASN A 37 -20.58 9.21 -4.36
CA ASN A 37 -21.68 8.98 -3.43
C ASN A 37 -21.78 7.52 -2.94
N ASP A 38 -21.08 6.59 -3.54
CA ASP A 38 -21.18 5.15 -3.27
C ASP A 38 -20.82 4.82 -1.82
N LEU A 39 -19.75 5.45 -1.28
CA LEU A 39 -19.39 5.29 0.13
C LEU A 39 -20.51 5.79 1.05
N ARG A 40 -21.08 6.96 0.76
CA ARG A 40 -22.17 7.52 1.55
C ARG A 40 -23.44 6.65 1.51
N GLU A 41 -23.77 6.08 0.36
CA GLU A 41 -24.90 5.17 0.22
C GLU A 41 -24.66 3.84 0.96
N ALA A 42 -23.43 3.31 0.90
CA ALA A 42 -23.04 2.11 1.64
C ALA A 42 -23.16 2.35 3.15
N VAL A 43 -22.62 3.46 3.65
CA VAL A 43 -22.70 3.87 5.05
C VAL A 43 -24.15 4.08 5.49
N TYR A 44 -24.96 4.76 4.66
CA TYR A 44 -26.39 4.94 4.94
C TYR A 44 -27.12 3.61 5.10
N ARG A 45 -26.89 2.66 4.20
CA ARG A 45 -27.48 1.31 4.29
C ARG A 45 -27.05 0.57 5.56
N LEU A 46 -25.77 0.64 5.91
CA LEU A 46 -25.24 -0.01 7.11
C LEU A 46 -25.78 0.65 8.39
N SER A 47 -25.87 1.99 8.44
CA SER A 47 -26.35 2.72 9.63
C SER A 47 -27.83 2.47 9.96
N HIS A 48 -28.62 1.91 9.02
CA HIS A 48 -29.99 1.46 9.25
C HIS A 48 -30.09 -0.01 9.69
N GLN A 49 -28.97 -0.69 9.79
CA GLN A 49 -28.85 -2.03 10.39
C GLN A 49 -28.39 -1.86 11.85
N ALA A 50 -28.69 -2.87 12.70
CA ALA A 50 -28.13 -2.91 14.03
C ALA A 50 -26.65 -3.36 13.93
N ILE A 51 -25.74 -2.39 13.78
CA ILE A 51 -24.30 -2.60 13.77
C ILE A 51 -23.66 -1.93 14.99
N ASP A 52 -22.64 -2.56 15.57
CA ASP A 52 -21.93 -2.08 16.75
C ASP A 52 -20.76 -1.17 16.39
N GLY A 53 -20.29 -1.19 15.14
CA GLY A 53 -19.20 -0.35 14.66
C GLY A 53 -18.93 -0.51 13.18
N LEU A 54 -18.01 0.30 12.65
CA LEU A 54 -17.64 0.35 11.23
C LEU A 54 -16.13 0.36 11.06
N VAL A 55 -15.64 -0.52 10.19
CA VAL A 55 -14.25 -0.51 9.72
C VAL A 55 -14.24 -0.09 8.25
N VAL A 56 -13.46 0.93 7.91
CA VAL A 56 -13.32 1.43 6.53
C VAL A 56 -11.91 1.18 6.03
N VAL A 57 -11.77 0.22 5.13
CA VAL A 57 -10.48 -0.17 4.56
C VAL A 57 -10.27 0.56 3.23
N GLN A 58 -9.17 1.32 3.10
CA GLN A 58 -8.72 1.94 1.86
C GLN A 58 -9.78 2.78 1.12
N ALA A 59 -10.39 3.73 1.81
CA ALA A 59 -11.35 4.66 1.19
C ALA A 59 -10.68 5.68 0.22
N GLY A 60 -9.40 5.52 -0.09
CA GLY A 60 -8.66 6.35 -1.03
C GLY A 60 -8.71 7.83 -0.65
N ARG A 61 -9.22 8.67 -1.57
CA ARG A 61 -9.37 10.12 -1.38
C ARG A 61 -10.78 10.54 -0.96
N ALA A 62 -11.55 9.63 -0.36
CA ALA A 62 -12.85 9.97 0.20
C ALA A 62 -12.70 11.07 1.26
N GLY A 63 -13.47 12.14 1.12
CA GLY A 63 -13.52 13.22 2.10
C GLY A 63 -14.48 12.90 3.26
N ARG A 64 -14.42 13.72 4.31
CA ARG A 64 -15.28 13.55 5.48
C ARG A 64 -16.78 13.61 5.14
N GLU A 65 -17.15 14.32 4.09
CA GLU A 65 -18.52 14.45 3.61
C GLU A 65 -19.10 13.14 3.03
N GLN A 66 -18.23 12.18 2.62
CA GLN A 66 -18.66 10.86 2.18
C GLN A 66 -18.89 9.89 3.34
N LEU A 67 -18.27 10.14 4.51
CA LEU A 67 -18.39 9.30 5.70
C LEU A 67 -19.17 10.04 6.81
N VAL A 68 -20.48 10.20 6.62
CA VAL A 68 -21.36 10.82 7.61
C VAL A 68 -21.93 9.73 8.52
N LEU A 69 -21.46 9.70 9.76
CA LEU A 69 -21.83 8.71 10.78
C LEU A 69 -22.56 9.37 11.95
N PRO A 70 -23.43 8.61 12.67
CA PRO A 70 -23.91 9.04 13.98
C PRO A 70 -22.72 9.31 14.91
N PRO A 71 -22.77 10.38 15.75
CA PRO A 71 -21.63 10.74 16.61
C PRO A 71 -21.17 9.65 17.58
N SER A 72 -22.06 8.71 17.93
CA SER A 72 -21.78 7.59 18.82
C SER A 72 -21.33 6.32 18.11
N MET A 73 -21.27 6.31 16.78
CA MET A 73 -20.88 5.12 16.01
C MET A 73 -19.38 4.87 16.16
N PRO A 74 -18.93 3.75 16.72
CA PRO A 74 -17.54 3.36 16.72
C PRO A 74 -17.02 3.19 15.28
N VAL A 75 -15.89 3.80 14.96
CA VAL A 75 -15.31 3.74 13.60
C VAL A 75 -13.80 3.67 13.65
N ALA A 76 -13.22 2.87 12.76
CA ALA A 76 -11.79 2.90 12.46
C ALA A 76 -11.58 2.97 10.94
N VAL A 77 -10.58 3.72 10.50
CA VAL A 77 -10.28 3.93 9.08
C VAL A 77 -8.82 3.59 8.77
N SER A 78 -8.52 3.26 7.51
CA SER A 78 -7.14 3.06 7.07
C SER A 78 -6.89 3.63 5.68
N ASP A 79 -5.61 3.88 5.38
CA ASP A 79 -5.06 4.17 4.04
C ASP A 79 -5.93 5.11 3.18
N SER A 80 -6.43 6.18 3.82
CA SER A 80 -7.30 7.19 3.17
C SER A 80 -7.07 8.56 3.78
N THR A 81 -7.62 9.59 3.18
CA THR A 81 -7.65 10.96 3.73
C THR A 81 -8.53 11.09 4.99
N LEU A 82 -9.27 10.04 5.34
CA LEU A 82 -10.13 10.00 6.54
C LEU A 82 -9.33 9.81 7.83
N VAL A 83 -8.05 9.39 7.76
CA VAL A 83 -7.17 9.18 8.93
C VAL A 83 -6.94 10.46 9.75
N ASP A 84 -7.18 11.63 9.17
CA ASP A 84 -7.07 12.92 9.88
C ASP A 84 -8.32 13.23 10.74
N TYR A 85 -9.40 12.45 10.59
CA TYR A 85 -10.70 12.74 11.20
C TYR A 85 -11.23 11.62 12.10
N TYR A 86 -10.74 10.40 11.93
CA TYR A 86 -11.22 9.23 12.63
C TYR A 86 -10.05 8.41 13.20
N PRO A 87 -10.26 7.67 14.31
CA PRO A 87 -9.26 6.72 14.77
C PRO A 87 -8.81 5.82 13.63
N SER A 88 -7.50 5.62 13.51
CA SER A 88 -6.92 4.96 12.33
C SER A 88 -5.80 3.99 12.67
N ALA A 89 -5.65 2.98 11.83
CA ALA A 89 -4.45 2.16 11.77
C ALA A 89 -3.90 2.22 10.33
N SER A 90 -2.59 2.32 10.18
CA SER A 90 -1.93 2.39 8.87
C SER A 90 -0.52 1.81 8.95
N ALA A 91 -0.02 1.25 7.86
CA ALA A 91 1.38 0.85 7.78
C ALA A 91 2.31 2.07 7.71
N ASP A 92 3.54 1.93 8.19
CA ASP A 92 4.58 2.95 8.03
C ASP A 92 5.05 3.03 6.57
N GLN A 93 4.23 3.67 5.74
CA GLN A 93 4.50 3.88 4.32
C GLN A 93 5.79 4.69 4.12
N VAL A 94 6.04 5.67 5.00
CA VAL A 94 7.19 6.58 4.90
C VAL A 94 8.48 5.86 5.25
N GLY A 95 8.52 5.13 6.37
CA GLY A 95 9.68 4.35 6.78
C GLY A 95 10.03 3.31 5.72
N GLY A 96 9.04 2.52 5.29
CA GLY A 96 9.27 1.47 4.30
C GLY A 96 9.83 1.97 2.97
N VAL A 97 9.32 3.10 2.44
CA VAL A 97 9.87 3.68 1.20
C VAL A 97 11.28 4.22 1.39
N ARG A 98 11.57 4.85 2.55
CA ARG A 98 12.93 5.30 2.87
C ARG A 98 13.91 4.14 2.89
N ASP A 99 13.52 3.03 3.52
CA ASP A 99 14.37 1.83 3.59
C ASP A 99 14.59 1.23 2.19
N ALA A 100 13.54 1.12 1.37
CA ALA A 100 13.64 0.59 0.01
C ALA A 100 14.55 1.45 -0.89
N VAL A 101 14.33 2.77 -0.92
CA VAL A 101 15.11 3.71 -1.74
C VAL A 101 16.53 3.86 -1.19
N GLY A 102 16.66 3.94 0.14
CA GLY A 102 17.95 4.00 0.83
C GLY A 102 18.83 2.82 0.50
N HIS A 103 18.28 1.59 0.58
CA HIS A 103 18.97 0.35 0.21
C HIS A 103 19.55 0.41 -1.23
N LEU A 104 18.78 0.87 -2.21
CA LEU A 104 19.25 1.00 -3.59
C LEU A 104 20.37 2.04 -3.72
N LEU A 105 20.26 3.17 -3.01
CA LEU A 105 21.31 4.19 -3.00
C LEU A 105 22.59 3.70 -2.30
N GLU A 106 22.47 2.93 -1.22
CA GLU A 106 23.60 2.31 -0.51
C GLU A 106 24.31 1.27 -1.36
N LEU A 107 23.61 0.57 -2.25
CA LEU A 107 24.21 -0.32 -3.25
C LEU A 107 25.02 0.44 -4.32
N GLY A 108 24.91 1.78 -4.39
CA GLY A 108 25.68 2.62 -5.30
C GLY A 108 24.92 3.08 -6.54
N HIS A 109 23.62 2.84 -6.64
CA HIS A 109 22.82 3.36 -7.76
C HIS A 109 22.80 4.89 -7.75
N ARG A 110 22.94 5.51 -8.93
CA ARG A 110 22.99 6.96 -9.10
C ARG A 110 21.65 7.62 -8.75
N THR A 111 20.58 6.97 -9.15
CA THR A 111 19.19 7.33 -8.82
C THR A 111 18.31 6.09 -8.82
N VAL A 112 17.05 6.26 -8.46
CA VAL A 112 16.04 5.18 -8.41
C VAL A 112 14.82 5.64 -9.20
N HIS A 113 14.44 4.90 -10.23
CA HIS A 113 13.18 5.12 -10.95
C HIS A 113 12.01 4.59 -10.12
N HIS A 114 10.80 5.10 -10.37
CA HIS A 114 9.62 4.70 -9.62
C HIS A 114 8.45 4.36 -10.53
N VAL A 115 7.88 3.16 -10.35
CA VAL A 115 6.60 2.77 -10.93
C VAL A 115 5.53 2.98 -9.88
N CYS A 116 4.64 3.96 -10.12
CA CYS A 116 3.61 4.38 -9.17
C CYS A 116 2.42 3.42 -9.13
N GLY A 117 1.70 3.42 -8.03
CA GLY A 117 0.30 2.98 -7.97
C GLY A 117 -0.65 4.08 -8.50
N PRO A 118 -1.98 3.86 -8.44
CA PRO A 118 -2.97 4.79 -8.95
C PRO A 118 -3.00 6.12 -8.18
N GLU A 119 -3.39 7.19 -8.87
CA GLU A 119 -3.39 8.56 -8.31
C GLU A 119 -4.50 8.81 -7.29
N ASP A 120 -5.54 8.00 -7.28
CA ASP A 120 -6.63 8.07 -6.31
C ASP A 120 -6.34 7.32 -5.00
N SER A 121 -5.21 6.63 -4.90
CA SER A 121 -4.79 5.91 -3.70
C SER A 121 -3.90 6.78 -2.81
N GLN A 122 -4.28 6.93 -1.54
CA GLN A 122 -3.49 7.68 -0.56
C GLN A 122 -2.11 7.03 -0.31
N SER A 123 -2.03 5.71 -0.22
CA SER A 123 -0.76 4.98 -0.04
C SER A 123 0.17 5.17 -1.26
N SER A 124 -0.36 5.16 -2.48
CA SER A 124 0.41 5.45 -3.71
C SER A 124 1.01 6.86 -3.66
N LEU A 125 0.21 7.86 -3.30
CA LEU A 125 0.68 9.26 -3.19
C LEU A 125 1.77 9.42 -2.12
N ILE A 126 1.62 8.77 -0.97
CA ILE A 126 2.62 8.80 0.10
C ILE A 126 3.92 8.14 -0.38
N ARG A 127 3.85 6.96 -1.03
CA ARG A 127 5.03 6.25 -1.56
C ARG A 127 5.75 7.11 -2.59
N ARG A 128 5.05 7.67 -3.58
CA ARG A 128 5.61 8.57 -4.59
C ARG A 128 6.28 9.81 -3.98
N ALA A 129 5.58 10.49 -3.07
CA ALA A 129 6.11 11.69 -2.42
C ALA A 129 7.36 11.39 -1.57
N THR A 130 7.35 10.25 -0.85
CA THR A 130 8.47 9.84 -0.01
C THR A 130 9.67 9.42 -0.86
N TRP A 131 9.49 8.66 -1.95
CA TRP A 131 10.54 8.32 -2.90
C TRP A 131 11.23 9.58 -3.44
N ALA A 132 10.45 10.54 -3.95
CA ALA A 132 11.00 11.78 -4.50
C ALA A 132 11.73 12.63 -3.43
N ARG A 133 11.21 12.65 -2.21
CA ARG A 133 11.85 13.34 -1.08
C ARG A 133 13.18 12.66 -0.70
N THR A 134 13.20 11.34 -0.59
CA THR A 134 14.40 10.57 -0.23
C THR A 134 15.53 10.79 -1.23
N LEU A 135 15.23 10.82 -2.54
CA LEU A 135 16.22 11.14 -3.56
C LEU A 135 16.76 12.57 -3.43
N ARG A 136 15.89 13.57 -3.21
CA ARG A 136 16.31 14.97 -3.04
C ARG A 136 17.18 15.14 -1.78
N GLU A 137 16.82 14.53 -0.67
CA GLU A 137 17.59 14.55 0.58
C GLU A 137 18.99 13.93 0.39
N ALA A 138 19.10 12.92 -0.49
CA ALA A 138 20.37 12.32 -0.88
C ALA A 138 21.14 13.10 -1.98
N GLY A 139 20.63 14.24 -2.44
CA GLY A 139 21.24 15.03 -3.52
C GLY A 139 21.20 14.32 -4.88
N ARG A 140 20.22 13.43 -5.10
CA ARG A 140 20.05 12.68 -6.34
C ARG A 140 19.00 13.30 -7.23
N GLU A 141 19.16 13.09 -8.54
CA GLU A 141 18.13 13.42 -9.52
C GLU A 141 16.85 12.64 -9.21
N VAL A 142 15.69 13.28 -9.40
CA VAL A 142 14.38 12.64 -9.29
C VAL A 142 13.84 12.42 -10.70
N PRO A 143 13.90 11.19 -11.23
CA PRO A 143 13.38 10.90 -12.56
C PRO A 143 11.86 11.13 -12.64
N GLU A 144 11.32 11.28 -13.86
CA GLU A 144 9.87 11.29 -14.03
C GLU A 144 9.28 9.93 -13.62
N PRO A 145 8.31 9.89 -12.69
CA PRO A 145 7.73 8.64 -12.25
C PRO A 145 6.87 8.02 -13.36
N VAL A 146 6.93 6.70 -13.48
CA VAL A 146 6.11 5.97 -14.45
C VAL A 146 4.73 5.73 -13.84
N PRO A 147 3.64 6.22 -14.45
CA PRO A 147 2.29 5.93 -14.00
C PRO A 147 1.99 4.44 -14.04
N GLY A 148 1.24 3.95 -13.06
CA GLY A 148 0.78 2.58 -12.98
C GLY A 148 -0.52 2.51 -12.18
N ASP A 149 -0.89 1.31 -11.89
CA ASP A 149 -1.97 0.96 -10.97
C ASP A 149 -1.46 -0.01 -9.90
N TRP A 150 -2.23 -1.04 -9.52
CA TRP A 150 -1.76 -2.07 -8.59
C TRP A 150 -1.53 -3.43 -9.27
N GLU A 151 -1.71 -3.51 -10.60
CA GLU A 151 -1.72 -4.76 -11.35
C GLU A 151 -0.35 -5.07 -11.97
N ALA A 152 -0.02 -6.34 -12.08
CA ALA A 152 1.21 -6.79 -12.74
C ALA A 152 1.29 -6.37 -14.22
N ALA A 153 0.15 -6.20 -14.88
CA ALA A 153 0.09 -5.74 -16.26
C ALA A 153 0.65 -4.32 -16.41
N ALA A 154 0.30 -3.39 -15.51
CA ALA A 154 0.87 -2.04 -15.52
C ALA A 154 2.38 -2.04 -15.21
N GLY A 155 2.83 -2.92 -14.33
CA GLY A 155 4.25 -3.15 -14.08
C GLY A 155 4.99 -3.64 -15.32
N TYR A 156 4.39 -4.55 -16.09
CA TYR A 156 4.94 -5.03 -17.36
C TYR A 156 5.06 -3.90 -18.39
N GLU A 157 4.02 -3.09 -18.58
CA GLU A 157 4.06 -1.94 -19.48
C GLU A 157 5.10 -0.91 -19.05
N ALA A 158 5.25 -0.66 -17.75
CA ALA A 158 6.30 0.20 -17.23
C ALA A 158 7.71 -0.37 -17.52
N GLY A 159 7.88 -1.67 -17.40
CA GLY A 159 9.12 -2.36 -17.74
C GLY A 159 9.48 -2.22 -19.21
N LEU A 160 8.54 -2.35 -20.13
CA LEU A 160 8.76 -2.13 -21.56
C LEU A 160 9.21 -0.69 -21.87
N ARG A 161 8.75 0.31 -21.12
CA ARG A 161 9.16 1.71 -21.27
C ARG A 161 10.55 1.98 -20.72
N LEU A 162 10.92 1.34 -19.60
CA LEU A 162 12.19 1.58 -18.92
C LEU A 162 13.34 0.73 -19.48
N ALA A 163 13.07 -0.48 -20.00
CA ALA A 163 14.11 -1.40 -20.45
C ALA A 163 15.05 -0.87 -21.56
N PRO A 164 14.58 -0.04 -22.53
CA PRO A 164 15.48 0.49 -23.57
C PRO A 164 16.54 1.46 -23.07
N ASP A 165 16.36 2.06 -21.90
CA ASP A 165 17.32 3.01 -21.34
C ASP A 165 18.35 2.29 -20.46
N PRO A 166 19.64 2.22 -20.87
CA PRO A 166 20.69 1.57 -20.09
C PRO A 166 21.02 2.28 -18.78
N GLU A 167 20.67 3.57 -18.64
CA GLU A 167 20.88 4.34 -17.40
C GLU A 167 19.90 3.95 -16.29
N VAL A 168 18.82 3.25 -16.63
CA VAL A 168 17.89 2.68 -15.65
C VAL A 168 18.53 1.46 -15.00
N THR A 169 19.15 1.65 -13.85
CA THR A 169 19.82 0.56 -13.08
C THR A 169 19.10 0.17 -11.80
N ALA A 170 18.14 0.97 -11.32
CA ALA A 170 17.35 0.70 -10.14
C ALA A 170 15.91 1.18 -10.28
N VAL A 171 14.96 0.33 -9.88
CA VAL A 171 13.53 0.64 -9.91
C VAL A 171 12.87 0.26 -8.59
N PHE A 172 12.16 1.21 -7.98
CA PHE A 172 11.23 0.99 -6.89
C PHE A 172 9.80 0.92 -7.45
N CYS A 173 9.15 -0.21 -7.28
CA CYS A 173 7.75 -0.41 -7.65
C CYS A 173 6.83 -0.17 -6.44
N ALA A 174 5.70 0.48 -6.67
CA ALA A 174 4.77 0.83 -5.60
C ALA A 174 4.18 -0.41 -4.89
N ASN A 175 4.13 -1.58 -5.54
CA ASN A 175 3.82 -2.86 -4.90
C ASN A 175 4.57 -4.03 -5.55
N ASP A 176 4.41 -5.23 -4.97
CA ASP A 176 5.06 -6.45 -5.46
C ASP A 176 4.51 -6.92 -6.82
N GLU A 177 3.23 -6.73 -7.08
CA GLU A 177 2.60 -7.14 -8.34
C GLU A 177 3.18 -6.33 -9.51
N LEU A 178 3.31 -5.01 -9.35
CA LEU A 178 4.02 -4.15 -10.31
C LEU A 178 5.47 -4.61 -10.52
N ALA A 179 6.18 -4.95 -9.42
CA ALA A 179 7.56 -5.41 -9.49
C ALA A 179 7.70 -6.71 -10.29
N LEU A 180 6.79 -7.68 -10.09
CA LEU A 180 6.77 -8.94 -10.83
C LEU A 180 6.51 -8.71 -12.33
N GLY A 181 5.57 -7.85 -12.67
CA GLY A 181 5.30 -7.47 -14.05
C GLY A 181 6.51 -6.81 -14.71
N LEU A 182 7.15 -5.86 -14.01
CA LEU A 182 8.35 -5.18 -14.48
C LEU A 182 9.53 -6.15 -14.69
N ILE A 183 9.78 -7.07 -13.74
CA ILE A 183 10.82 -8.10 -13.87
C ILE A 183 10.60 -8.94 -15.12
N ARG A 184 9.34 -9.34 -15.40
CA ARG A 184 8.98 -10.07 -16.60
C ARG A 184 9.34 -9.29 -17.87
N ALA A 185 8.96 -8.02 -17.97
CA ALA A 185 9.28 -7.18 -19.12
C ALA A 185 10.78 -6.99 -19.30
N MET A 186 11.52 -6.71 -18.21
CA MET A 186 12.98 -6.60 -18.25
C MET A 186 13.62 -7.86 -18.85
N HIS A 187 13.19 -9.04 -18.39
CA HIS A 187 13.70 -10.30 -18.90
C HIS A 187 13.42 -10.49 -20.41
N GLU A 188 12.22 -10.19 -20.87
CA GLU A 188 11.84 -10.28 -22.29
C GLU A 188 12.61 -9.29 -23.18
N GLN A 189 13.03 -8.13 -22.62
CA GLN A 189 13.89 -7.14 -23.27
C GLN A 189 15.40 -7.43 -23.12
N GLY A 190 15.76 -8.60 -22.58
CA GLY A 190 17.16 -9.02 -22.42
C GLY A 190 17.88 -8.34 -21.25
N ARG A 191 17.17 -7.60 -20.38
CA ARG A 191 17.73 -6.97 -19.18
C ARG A 191 17.63 -7.93 -18.00
N ARG A 192 18.74 -8.21 -17.35
CA ARG A 192 18.81 -9.16 -16.24
C ARG A 192 18.58 -8.45 -14.91
N VAL A 193 17.69 -9.01 -14.09
CA VAL A 193 17.51 -8.62 -12.70
C VAL A 193 18.23 -9.65 -11.82
N PRO A 194 19.17 -9.26 -10.92
CA PRO A 194 19.52 -7.87 -10.57
C PRO A 194 20.70 -7.29 -11.37
N SER A 195 21.38 -8.06 -12.24
CA SER A 195 22.70 -7.70 -12.79
C SER A 195 22.70 -6.41 -13.61
N ASP A 196 21.65 -6.13 -14.34
CA ASP A 196 21.51 -4.94 -15.18
C ASP A 196 20.55 -3.92 -14.55
N VAL A 197 19.56 -4.40 -13.78
CA VAL A 197 18.53 -3.56 -13.09
C VAL A 197 18.17 -4.17 -11.75
N SER A 198 18.36 -3.43 -10.67
CA SER A 198 17.84 -3.77 -9.34
C SER A 198 16.36 -3.40 -9.23
N VAL A 199 15.55 -4.28 -8.64
CA VAL A 199 14.09 -4.07 -8.45
C VAL A 199 13.71 -4.30 -7.00
N VAL A 200 12.99 -3.33 -6.43
CA VAL A 200 12.40 -3.43 -5.08
C VAL A 200 10.89 -3.25 -5.20
N GLY A 201 10.14 -4.13 -4.56
CA GLY A 201 8.70 -4.06 -4.41
C GLY A 201 8.25 -3.46 -3.08
N PHE A 202 6.95 -3.56 -2.82
CA PHE A 202 6.31 -3.19 -1.56
C PHE A 202 5.12 -4.13 -1.35
N ASP A 203 4.79 -4.48 -0.13
CA ASP A 203 3.73 -5.32 0.43
C ASP A 203 4.26 -6.60 1.09
N GLY A 204 5.34 -7.20 0.58
CA GLY A 204 5.91 -8.43 1.13
C GLY A 204 5.08 -9.67 0.82
N LEU A 205 4.48 -9.72 -0.39
CA LEU A 205 3.64 -10.85 -0.80
C LEU A 205 4.45 -12.15 -0.86
N ALA A 206 3.82 -13.25 -0.42
CA ALA A 206 4.45 -14.56 -0.40
C ALA A 206 4.97 -15.01 -1.78
N VAL A 207 4.29 -14.65 -2.86
CA VAL A 207 4.70 -14.97 -4.24
C VAL A 207 6.07 -14.38 -4.59
N GLY A 208 6.45 -13.23 -3.99
CA GLY A 208 7.75 -12.58 -4.23
C GLY A 208 8.93 -13.41 -3.73
N GLU A 209 8.75 -14.26 -2.73
CA GLU A 209 9.79 -15.19 -2.26
C GLU A 209 10.12 -16.29 -3.29
N TYR A 210 9.11 -16.69 -4.06
CA TYR A 210 9.21 -17.76 -5.06
C TYR A 210 9.35 -17.23 -6.49
N SER A 211 9.46 -15.91 -6.69
CA SER A 211 9.77 -15.32 -7.99
C SER A 211 11.23 -15.56 -8.40
N PHE A 212 11.56 -15.33 -9.65
CA PHE A 212 12.93 -15.43 -10.13
C PHE A 212 13.40 -14.11 -10.78
N PRO A 213 14.36 -13.41 -10.14
CA PRO A 213 14.96 -13.68 -8.82
C PRO A 213 13.94 -13.48 -7.68
N PRO A 214 14.22 -14.00 -6.45
CA PRO A 214 13.39 -13.71 -5.28
C PRO A 214 13.35 -12.20 -5.01
N LEU A 215 12.15 -11.64 -4.85
CA LEU A 215 11.91 -10.19 -4.80
C LEU A 215 12.31 -9.57 -3.46
N THR A 216 13.21 -8.59 -3.50
CA THR A 216 13.45 -7.64 -2.41
C THR A 216 12.22 -6.74 -2.29
N THR A 217 11.64 -6.63 -1.09
CA THR A 217 10.37 -5.94 -0.90
C THR A 217 10.23 -5.40 0.52
N VAL A 218 9.38 -4.39 0.68
CA VAL A 218 8.97 -3.90 2.00
C VAL A 218 7.74 -4.67 2.46
N ARG A 219 7.88 -5.43 3.56
CA ARG A 219 6.79 -6.20 4.14
C ARG A 219 5.88 -5.33 4.99
N GLN A 220 4.58 -5.42 4.75
CA GLN A 220 3.51 -4.92 5.61
C GLN A 220 2.91 -6.06 6.42
N ASP A 221 2.47 -5.76 7.65
CA ASP A 221 1.70 -6.70 8.47
C ASP A 221 0.20 -6.42 8.31
N PHE A 222 -0.36 -6.86 7.19
CA PHE A 222 -1.78 -6.69 6.87
C PHE A 222 -2.72 -7.32 7.90
N LYS A 223 -2.31 -8.45 8.49
CA LYS A 223 -3.10 -9.13 9.51
C LYS A 223 -3.20 -8.26 10.77
N ARG A 224 -2.07 -7.79 11.27
CA ARG A 224 -2.02 -6.86 12.41
C ARG A 224 -2.80 -5.58 12.10
N HIS A 225 -2.70 -5.07 10.87
CA HIS A 225 -3.45 -3.91 10.44
C HIS A 225 -4.96 -4.10 10.64
N GLY A 226 -5.53 -5.22 10.17
CA GLY A 226 -6.93 -5.56 10.38
C GLY A 226 -7.29 -5.70 11.87
N HIS A 227 -6.44 -6.32 12.68
CA HIS A 227 -6.63 -6.48 14.12
C HIS A 227 -6.70 -5.13 14.83
N GLU A 228 -5.72 -4.24 14.62
CA GLU A 228 -5.69 -2.91 15.26
C GLU A 228 -6.92 -2.06 14.89
N MET A 229 -7.47 -2.21 13.68
CA MET A 229 -8.70 -1.53 13.30
C MET A 229 -9.92 -2.04 14.09
N VAL A 230 -10.02 -3.35 14.29
CA VAL A 230 -11.09 -3.93 15.12
C VAL A 230 -10.93 -3.51 16.57
N ASP A 231 -9.71 -3.54 17.12
CA ASP A 231 -9.44 -3.13 18.50
C ASP A 231 -9.83 -1.68 18.74
N LEU A 232 -9.55 -0.76 17.78
CA LEU A 232 -10.00 0.62 17.85
C LEU A 232 -11.54 0.75 17.89
N VAL A 233 -12.25 -0.07 17.13
CA VAL A 233 -13.73 -0.09 17.16
C VAL A 233 -14.25 -0.60 18.49
N LEU A 234 -13.69 -1.70 19.00
CA LEU A 234 -14.09 -2.31 20.27
C LEU A 234 -13.77 -1.39 21.47
N GLU A 235 -12.64 -0.70 21.47
CA GLU A 235 -12.28 0.31 22.48
C GLU A 235 -13.35 1.40 22.54
N GLN A 236 -13.81 1.91 21.37
CA GLN A 236 -14.86 2.92 21.30
C GLN A 236 -16.23 2.38 21.76
N ALA A 237 -16.56 1.14 21.43
CA ALA A 237 -17.80 0.51 21.86
C ALA A 237 -17.88 0.35 23.39
N ALA A 238 -16.74 0.06 24.03
CA ALA A 238 -16.65 -0.14 25.47
C ALA A 238 -16.53 1.17 26.27
N SER A 239 -15.81 2.18 25.74
CA SER A 239 -15.37 3.36 26.49
C SER A 239 -15.93 4.68 25.94
N GLY A 240 -16.67 4.64 24.85
CA GLY A 240 -17.15 5.82 24.13
C GLY A 240 -16.16 6.32 23.05
N PRO A 241 -16.54 7.35 22.29
CA PRO A 241 -15.79 7.84 21.15
C PRO A 241 -14.33 8.20 21.50
N LEU A 242 -13.38 7.74 20.68
CA LEU A 242 -11.99 8.14 20.74
C LEU A 242 -11.79 9.47 19.99
N ASP A 243 -10.69 10.17 20.35
CA ASP A 243 -10.25 11.32 19.58
C ASP A 243 -9.87 10.88 18.15
N GLY A 244 -10.34 11.61 17.14
CA GLY A 244 -10.02 11.37 15.74
C GLY A 244 -8.52 11.43 15.41
N SER A 245 -7.71 12.05 16.28
CA SER A 245 -6.24 12.05 16.16
C SER A 245 -5.58 10.72 16.60
N ARG A 246 -6.32 9.76 17.17
CA ARG A 246 -5.82 8.44 17.55
C ARG A 246 -5.37 7.67 16.33
N SER A 247 -4.07 7.59 16.09
CA SER A 247 -3.49 6.88 14.95
C SER A 247 -2.49 5.82 15.42
N ILE A 248 -2.59 4.61 14.89
CA ILE A 248 -1.68 3.50 15.11
C ILE A 248 -0.86 3.31 13.83
N ILE A 249 0.46 3.51 13.93
CA ILE A 249 1.37 3.26 12.81
C ILE A 249 2.03 1.89 13.02
N ILE A 250 1.82 0.99 12.08
CA ILE A 250 2.35 -0.38 12.11
C ILE A 250 3.69 -0.37 11.37
N PRO A 251 4.80 -0.76 12.02
CA PRO A 251 6.10 -0.82 11.39
C PRO A 251 6.11 -1.72 10.15
N THR A 252 6.91 -1.32 9.16
CA THR A 252 7.23 -2.13 7.99
C THR A 252 8.66 -2.64 8.08
N GLU A 253 9.03 -3.61 7.25
CA GLU A 253 10.36 -4.22 7.25
C GLU A 253 10.84 -4.46 5.83
N LEU A 254 12.05 -3.99 5.50
CA LEU A 254 12.68 -4.31 4.22
C LEU A 254 13.25 -5.74 4.25
N LEU A 255 12.73 -6.59 3.38
CA LEU A 255 13.21 -7.96 3.16
C LEU A 255 14.13 -7.96 1.95
N VAL A 256 15.44 -7.94 2.19
CA VAL A 256 16.45 -8.01 1.12
C VAL A 256 16.56 -9.45 0.63
N ARG A 257 16.39 -9.64 -0.69
CA ARG A 257 16.46 -10.94 -1.36
C ARG A 257 17.37 -10.87 -2.60
N GLY A 258 17.00 -11.55 -3.68
CA GLY A 258 17.85 -11.71 -4.88
C GLY A 258 17.63 -10.70 -6.00
N SER A 259 16.69 -9.76 -5.90
CA SER A 259 16.35 -8.84 -6.99
C SER A 259 17.12 -7.52 -6.97
N THR A 260 18.08 -7.37 -6.06
CA THR A 260 18.94 -6.18 -5.94
C THR A 260 20.40 -6.52 -5.88
N ALA A 261 21.26 -5.74 -6.51
CA ALA A 261 22.71 -5.83 -6.49
C ALA A 261 23.34 -4.45 -6.77
N PRO A 262 24.63 -4.22 -6.49
CA PRO A 262 25.33 -3.03 -6.95
C PRO A 262 25.24 -2.87 -8.48
N PRO A 263 25.16 -1.64 -9.00
CA PRO A 263 25.15 -1.41 -10.45
C PRO A 263 26.46 -1.91 -11.08
N THR A 264 26.32 -2.51 -12.25
CA THR A 264 27.51 -2.86 -13.05
C THR A 264 28.18 -1.59 -13.55
N PRO A 265 29.54 -1.48 -13.49
CA PRO A 265 30.30 -0.31 -13.94
C PRO A 265 30.06 0.05 -15.42
#